data_d8c2fef607c8e8dca99f38866920b463
#
_entry.id   d8c2fef607c8e8dca99f38866920b463
#
_cell.length_a   1.000
_cell.length_b   1.000
_cell.length_c   1.000
_cell.angle_alpha   90.00
_cell.angle_beta   90.00
_cell.angle_gamma   90.00
#
_symmetry.space_group_name_H-M   'P 1'
#
loop_
_entity.id
_entity.type
_entity.pdbx_description
1 polymer ?
#
loop_
_entity_poly.entity_id
_entity_poly.type
_entity_poly.pdbx_seq_one_letter_code
_entity_poly.pdbx_strand_id
1 'polypeptide(L)'
;MNSGGAGFSRRAFLGAGAAIGGLALLAPTRAGVARAAAPFEPTREVTLTAGEMELKLLGPDKPATRILAYDCTPFQTLRMPRGTRLKATFVNGIDEGSTLHFHGIRMPNEYDGVPTLTQPLVQPGSRFVHLLPLDDPGTFFFHPHCDETGQAGMGLAGVLIVEDTRDPAFDAEHVLCLKDWRLAPDGSFLPLTEPEGASKAGTFGATRTVNGAAALELKAPAGGHARLRILNIDSTRIMDIGVEGGDAWLIAVDGHALPPVRLDDLPDGIWRMGPAQRIDLDIRMPADGSPVTLGDYRAADIYHFATLTAEGRVSKPRKGPLALPKADLPQPDMKRAARLSFTLQQATGQAVKEIALPADDPLATALIDSLCVGATTYWGIQSESWPTGANRSVPPPLARMTTGTSYVVEIKNETRFPHPVHLHGHAFEVRASSLDRLPRHFADTVLVQPGEAVEIAFVAAPGDWVFHCHILEHMETGMMGWFRIV
;
A
#
# COMPACT_ATOMS: atom_id res chain seq x y z
N MET A 1 50.89 -1.00 -57.96
CA MET A 1 50.33 -1.59 -59.19
C MET A 1 48.84 -1.77 -58.90
N ASN A 2 48.10 -0.86 -59.45
CA ASN A 2 46.90 -1.00 -60.28
C ASN A 2 45.80 -1.93 -59.73
N SER A 3 44.70 -1.50 -59.50
CA SER A 3 43.62 -0.69 -60.07
C SER A 3 42.41 -1.62 -60.06
N GLY A 4 41.27 -1.23 -59.73
CA GLY A 4 40.26 -0.57 -60.41
C GLY A 4 38.87 -0.79 -59.76
N GLY A 5 38.19 0.28 -59.58
CA GLY A 5 36.77 0.28 -59.16
C GLY A 5 35.86 -0.07 -60.33
N ALA A 6 34.66 -0.48 -59.97
CA ALA A 6 33.51 -0.40 -60.86
C ALA A 6 32.25 -0.17 -60.03
N GLY A 7 31.74 1.05 -60.12
CA GLY A 7 30.41 1.40 -59.72
C GLY A 7 29.38 0.80 -60.68
N PHE A 8 28.23 0.35 -60.17
CA PHE A 8 27.06 0.04 -60.97
C PHE A 8 25.92 1.01 -60.67
N SER A 9 25.54 1.66 -61.77
CA SER A 9 24.49 2.65 -61.93
C SER A 9 23.10 2.02 -61.81
N ARG A 10 22.20 2.80 -61.28
CA ARG A 10 20.77 2.60 -61.39
C ARG A 10 20.31 2.75 -62.86
N ARG A 11 19.69 1.74 -63.45
CA ARG A 11 18.57 1.74 -64.39
C ARG A 11 18.50 0.49 -65.22
N ALA A 12 17.24 0.10 -65.40
CA ALA A 12 16.76 -0.89 -66.38
C ALA A 12 16.74 -2.36 -65.98
N PHE A 13 15.56 -2.81 -65.57
CA PHE A 13 14.90 -3.89 -66.27
C PHE A 13 13.39 -3.82 -65.99
N LEU A 14 12.65 -3.34 -66.99
CA LEU A 14 11.25 -3.58 -67.17
C LEU A 14 11.08 -4.77 -68.11
N GLY A 15 10.21 -5.70 -67.78
CA GLY A 15 9.53 -6.50 -68.77
C GLY A 15 9.48 -8.01 -68.54
N ALA A 16 8.27 -8.53 -68.55
CA ALA A 16 7.79 -9.92 -68.70
C ALA A 16 7.69 -10.74 -67.39
N GLY A 17 6.53 -10.92 -66.79
CA GLY A 17 5.39 -11.63 -67.28
C GLY A 17 5.19 -12.97 -66.57
N ALA A 18 4.01 -13.14 -65.95
CA ALA A 18 3.33 -14.40 -65.65
C ALA A 18 3.49 -15.07 -64.28
N ALA A 19 2.49 -14.90 -63.49
CA ALA A 19 1.76 -15.88 -62.66
C ALA A 19 2.56 -16.88 -61.81
N ILE A 20 2.31 -16.88 -60.50
CA ILE A 20 1.79 -18.01 -59.70
C ILE A 20 1.90 -17.67 -58.21
N GLY A 21 0.85 -17.92 -57.49
CA GLY A 21 0.90 -18.23 -56.07
C GLY A 21 0.85 -17.04 -55.10
N GLY A 22 -0.36 -16.59 -54.78
CA GLY A 22 -0.60 -15.71 -53.64
C GLY A 22 -0.23 -16.41 -52.32
N LEU A 23 0.93 -16.08 -51.76
CA LEU A 23 1.18 -16.16 -50.33
C LEU A 23 0.68 -14.83 -49.74
N ALA A 24 -0.52 -14.85 -49.20
CA ALA A 24 -1.01 -13.77 -48.36
C ALA A 24 -0.08 -13.70 -47.12
N LEU A 25 0.86 -12.74 -47.11
CA LEU A 25 1.50 -12.28 -45.91
C LEU A 25 0.39 -11.68 -45.02
N LEU A 26 -0.11 -12.51 -44.11
CA LEU A 26 -0.89 -12.03 -42.98
C LEU A 26 0.00 -11.07 -42.20
N ALA A 27 -0.15 -9.79 -42.48
CA ALA A 27 0.30 -8.76 -41.57
C ALA A 27 -0.30 -9.09 -40.18
N PRO A 28 0.49 -9.04 -39.08
CA PRO A 28 -0.09 -9.17 -37.77
C PRO A 28 -1.09 -8.02 -37.63
N THR A 29 -2.37 -8.35 -37.66
CA THR A 29 -3.39 -7.43 -37.20
C THR A 29 -3.00 -7.08 -35.77
N ARG A 30 -2.60 -5.83 -35.58
CA ARG A 30 -2.60 -5.23 -34.26
C ARG A 30 -4.00 -5.51 -33.72
N ALA A 31 -4.10 -6.50 -32.85
CA ALA A 31 -5.24 -6.63 -31.99
C ALA A 31 -5.30 -5.31 -31.24
N GLY A 32 -6.19 -4.43 -31.68
CA GLY A 32 -6.52 -3.24 -30.92
C GLY A 32 -6.90 -3.76 -29.53
N VAL A 33 -6.13 -3.40 -28.54
CA VAL A 33 -6.55 -3.58 -27.14
C VAL A 33 -7.89 -2.88 -27.09
N ALA A 34 -8.97 -3.68 -27.08
CA ALA A 34 -10.30 -3.16 -26.86
C ALA A 34 -10.23 -2.45 -25.52
N ARG A 35 -10.25 -1.13 -25.57
CA ARG A 35 -10.33 -0.29 -24.37
C ARG A 35 -11.61 -0.75 -23.69
N ALA A 36 -11.48 -1.45 -22.54
CA ALA A 36 -12.63 -1.81 -21.76
C ALA A 36 -13.47 -0.55 -21.55
N ALA A 37 -14.75 -0.62 -21.85
CA ALA A 37 -15.64 0.50 -21.57
C ALA A 37 -15.51 0.84 -20.09
N ALA A 38 -15.55 2.12 -19.75
CA ALA A 38 -15.51 2.54 -18.36
C ALA A 38 -16.59 1.76 -17.60
N PRO A 39 -16.27 1.15 -16.44
CA PRO A 39 -17.20 0.25 -15.74
C PRO A 39 -18.42 1.00 -15.20
N PHE A 40 -18.41 2.34 -15.21
CA PHE A 40 -19.49 3.22 -14.74
C PHE A 40 -19.25 4.66 -15.21
N GLU A 41 -20.29 5.49 -15.16
CA GLU A 41 -20.18 6.94 -15.29
C GLU A 41 -19.69 7.55 -13.97
N PRO A 42 -18.62 8.34 -13.95
CA PRO A 42 -18.11 9.00 -12.75
C PRO A 42 -19.13 9.95 -12.12
N THR A 43 -19.29 9.89 -10.79
CA THR A 43 -20.11 10.83 -10.02
C THR A 43 -19.29 11.88 -9.29
N ARG A 44 -17.97 11.66 -9.17
CA ARG A 44 -16.99 12.60 -8.63
C ARG A 44 -15.68 12.49 -9.41
N GLU A 45 -15.02 13.63 -9.57
CA GLU A 45 -13.69 13.68 -10.18
C GLU A 45 -12.73 14.40 -9.24
N VAL A 46 -11.51 13.89 -9.15
CA VAL A 46 -10.38 14.53 -8.44
C VAL A 46 -9.14 14.45 -9.31
N THR A 47 -8.24 15.40 -9.13
CA THR A 47 -6.88 15.33 -9.65
C THR A 47 -5.93 15.25 -8.46
N LEU A 48 -4.94 14.36 -8.52
CA LEU A 48 -3.89 14.19 -7.53
C LEU A 48 -2.56 14.39 -8.24
N THR A 49 -1.88 15.49 -7.92
CA THR A 49 -0.58 15.80 -8.51
C THR A 49 0.52 15.49 -7.52
N ALA A 50 1.37 14.48 -7.83
CA ALA A 50 2.58 14.26 -7.08
C ALA A 50 3.57 15.39 -7.31
N GLY A 51 4.19 15.89 -6.26
CA GLY A 51 5.15 16.98 -6.36
C GLY A 51 5.93 17.17 -5.06
N GLU A 52 6.91 18.07 -5.11
CA GLU A 52 7.74 18.40 -3.97
C GLU A 52 7.13 19.54 -3.14
N MET A 53 7.40 19.50 -1.83
CA MET A 53 7.09 20.60 -0.92
C MET A 53 8.07 20.61 0.25
N GLU A 54 8.09 21.69 1.01
CA GLU A 54 8.88 21.81 2.23
C GLU A 54 8.01 21.64 3.47
N LEU A 55 8.52 20.85 4.46
CA LEU A 55 7.85 20.60 5.73
C LEU A 55 8.87 20.66 6.88
N LYS A 56 8.53 21.30 7.99
CA LYS A 56 9.42 21.42 9.17
C LYS A 56 9.29 20.22 10.10
N LEU A 57 9.80 19.07 9.69
CA LEU A 57 9.71 17.81 10.42
C LEU A 57 10.55 17.77 11.72
N LEU A 58 11.66 18.51 11.76
CA LEU A 58 12.55 18.58 12.92
C LEU A 58 12.12 19.62 13.97
N GLY A 59 11.02 20.34 13.70
CA GLY A 59 10.49 21.38 14.56
C GLY A 59 10.51 22.79 13.94
N PRO A 60 9.80 23.76 14.55
CA PRO A 60 9.55 25.07 13.92
C PRO A 60 10.83 25.91 13.69
N ASP A 61 11.85 25.73 14.54
CA ASP A 61 13.12 26.49 14.49
C ASP A 61 14.23 25.74 13.73
N LYS A 62 13.90 24.58 13.14
CA LYS A 62 14.83 23.77 12.36
C LYS A 62 14.66 24.00 10.86
N PRO A 63 15.67 23.62 10.06
CA PRO A 63 15.53 23.63 8.61
C PRO A 63 14.30 22.81 8.15
N ALA A 64 13.68 23.22 7.05
CA ALA A 64 12.64 22.46 6.42
C ALA A 64 13.23 21.26 5.66
N THR A 65 12.47 20.18 5.60
CA THR A 65 12.76 19.00 4.82
C THR A 65 11.98 19.08 3.51
N ARG A 66 12.62 18.83 2.39
CA ARG A 66 11.97 18.72 1.09
C ARG A 66 11.36 17.30 0.97
N ILE A 67 10.04 17.23 1.03
CA ILE A 67 9.26 16.00 0.97
C ILE A 67 8.48 15.89 -0.33
N LEU A 68 7.93 14.70 -0.60
CA LEU A 68 6.94 14.48 -1.65
C LEU A 68 5.52 14.49 -1.06
N ALA A 69 4.59 15.09 -1.77
CA ALA A 69 3.18 15.12 -1.36
C ALA A 69 2.25 15.22 -2.58
N TYR A 70 1.01 14.81 -2.42
CA TYR A 70 -0.04 15.10 -3.41
C TYR A 70 -0.59 16.51 -3.19
N ASP A 71 -0.70 17.29 -4.29
CA ASP A 71 -1.23 18.67 -4.32
C ASP A 71 -0.61 19.58 -3.23
N CYS A 72 0.70 19.42 -2.97
CA CYS A 72 1.43 20.18 -1.94
C CYS A 72 0.77 20.12 -0.55
N THR A 73 0.10 19.02 -0.21
CA THR A 73 -0.57 18.82 1.07
C THR A 73 -0.09 17.51 1.71
N PRO A 74 0.63 17.57 2.85
CA PRO A 74 1.11 16.36 3.51
C PRO A 74 -0.07 15.48 3.91
N PHE A 75 -0.04 14.21 3.48
CA PHE A 75 -1.06 13.22 3.81
C PHE A 75 -2.50 13.70 3.51
N GLN A 76 -2.68 14.34 2.33
CA GLN A 76 -3.98 14.86 1.89
C GLN A 76 -5.10 13.87 2.15
N THR A 77 -6.18 14.32 2.79
CA THR A 77 -7.34 13.50 3.09
C THR A 77 -8.49 13.80 2.13
N LEU A 78 -8.84 12.80 1.33
CA LEU A 78 -10.06 12.82 0.50
C LEU A 78 -11.21 12.19 1.29
N ARG A 79 -12.38 12.84 1.27
CA ARG A 79 -13.62 12.31 1.87
C ARG A 79 -14.68 12.14 0.80
N MET A 80 -15.19 10.93 0.66
CA MET A 80 -16.16 10.56 -0.36
C MET A 80 -17.31 9.77 0.25
N PRO A 81 -18.56 10.04 -0.12
CA PRO A 81 -19.68 9.20 0.28
C PRO A 81 -19.55 7.78 -0.27
N ARG A 82 -19.97 6.78 0.49
CA ARG A 82 -20.14 5.41 0.01
C ARG A 82 -21.01 5.40 -1.26
N GLY A 83 -20.66 4.57 -2.22
CA GLY A 83 -21.34 4.47 -3.53
C GLY A 83 -20.86 5.50 -4.56
N THR A 84 -19.88 6.35 -4.21
CA THR A 84 -19.23 7.23 -5.18
C THR A 84 -18.57 6.42 -6.29
N ARG A 85 -18.74 6.88 -7.51
CA ARG A 85 -18.00 6.43 -8.70
C ARG A 85 -16.92 7.46 -8.97
N LEU A 86 -15.74 7.22 -8.41
CA LEU A 86 -14.64 8.19 -8.43
C LEU A 86 -13.80 8.04 -9.70
N LYS A 87 -13.61 9.15 -10.40
CA LYS A 87 -12.55 9.30 -11.41
C LYS A 87 -11.40 10.09 -10.77
N ALA A 88 -10.31 9.40 -10.47
CA ALA A 88 -9.10 10.01 -9.96
C ALA A 88 -8.07 10.12 -11.09
N THR A 89 -7.64 11.36 -11.40
CA THR A 89 -6.57 11.62 -12.36
C THR A 89 -5.28 11.82 -11.59
N PHE A 90 -4.37 10.85 -11.68
CA PHE A 90 -3.01 11.01 -11.19
C PHE A 90 -2.19 11.78 -12.20
N VAL A 91 -1.50 12.83 -11.74
CA VAL A 91 -0.53 13.60 -12.53
C VAL A 91 0.83 13.45 -11.88
N ASN A 92 1.80 12.94 -12.64
CA ASN A 92 3.16 12.82 -12.16
C ASN A 92 3.93 14.13 -12.35
N GLY A 93 4.12 14.88 -11.28
CA GLY A 93 4.88 16.14 -11.25
C GLY A 93 6.26 15.99 -10.60
N ILE A 94 6.74 14.75 -10.34
CA ILE A 94 8.11 14.50 -9.88
C ILE A 94 9.01 14.12 -11.07
N ASP A 95 10.31 14.15 -10.88
CA ASP A 95 11.31 13.97 -11.97
C ASP A 95 11.57 12.52 -12.35
N GLU A 96 10.89 11.56 -11.73
CA GLU A 96 11.01 10.12 -12.00
C GLU A 96 9.65 9.47 -12.32
N GLY A 97 9.68 8.24 -12.83
CA GLY A 97 8.48 7.47 -13.09
C GLY A 97 7.74 7.12 -11.80
N SER A 98 6.41 7.19 -11.81
CA SER A 98 5.58 6.90 -10.64
C SER A 98 4.28 6.21 -11.04
N THR A 99 3.54 5.70 -10.06
CA THR A 99 2.16 5.23 -10.21
C THR A 99 1.34 5.66 -8.99
N LEU A 100 0.05 5.36 -9.00
CA LEU A 100 -0.83 5.59 -7.87
C LEU A 100 -1.63 4.32 -7.59
N HIS A 101 -1.43 3.74 -6.42
CA HIS A 101 -2.22 2.62 -5.90
C HIS A 101 -3.18 3.12 -4.82
N PHE A 102 -4.45 2.69 -4.89
CA PHE A 102 -5.46 2.95 -3.85
C PHE A 102 -5.58 1.73 -2.95
N HIS A 103 -4.83 1.73 -1.88
CA HIS A 103 -4.66 0.61 -0.98
C HIS A 103 -5.95 0.24 -0.25
N GLY A 104 -6.34 -1.03 -0.34
CA GLY A 104 -7.52 -1.59 0.31
C GLY A 104 -8.84 -1.39 -0.45
N ILE A 105 -8.84 -0.66 -1.56
CA ILE A 105 -10.03 -0.47 -2.38
C ILE A 105 -10.21 -1.66 -3.32
N ARG A 106 -11.40 -2.28 -3.31
CA ARG A 106 -11.80 -3.29 -4.30
C ARG A 106 -12.18 -2.59 -5.60
N MET A 107 -11.40 -2.82 -6.65
CA MET A 107 -11.51 -2.10 -7.92
C MET A 107 -11.32 -3.04 -9.12
N PRO A 108 -11.67 -2.63 -10.35
CA PRO A 108 -11.22 -3.32 -11.56
C PRO A 108 -9.69 -3.32 -11.64
N ASN A 109 -9.09 -4.47 -11.94
CA ASN A 109 -7.64 -4.70 -11.86
C ASN A 109 -6.79 -3.74 -12.70
N GLU A 110 -7.33 -3.24 -13.81
CA GLU A 110 -6.67 -2.26 -14.68
C GLU A 110 -6.39 -0.90 -14.02
N TYR A 111 -6.98 -0.63 -12.84
CA TYR A 111 -6.79 0.61 -12.07
C TYR A 111 -5.99 0.39 -10.78
N ASP A 112 -5.41 -0.78 -10.57
CA ASP A 112 -4.70 -1.16 -9.36
C ASP A 112 -3.39 -0.37 -9.13
N GLY A 113 -2.79 0.16 -10.20
CA GLY A 113 -1.63 1.04 -10.07
C GLY A 113 -0.28 0.34 -10.03
N VAL A 114 -0.21 -0.96 -10.32
CA VAL A 114 1.05 -1.74 -10.29
C VAL A 114 1.77 -1.66 -11.62
N PRO A 115 3.01 -1.12 -11.65
CA PRO A 115 3.77 -1.01 -12.90
C PRO A 115 4.07 -2.40 -13.48
N THR A 116 4.06 -2.48 -14.82
CA THR A 116 4.28 -3.68 -15.62
C THR A 116 3.22 -4.78 -15.50
N LEU A 117 2.49 -4.86 -14.41
CA LEU A 117 1.44 -5.87 -14.20
C LEU A 117 0.06 -5.35 -14.64
N THR A 118 -0.36 -4.18 -14.15
CA THR A 118 -1.70 -3.63 -14.43
C THR A 118 -1.68 -2.36 -15.28
N GLN A 119 -0.57 -1.62 -15.26
CA GLN A 119 -0.39 -0.39 -16.05
C GLN A 119 1.09 -0.12 -16.35
N PRO A 120 1.40 0.73 -17.34
CA PRO A 120 2.75 1.27 -17.50
C PRO A 120 3.04 2.33 -16.43
N LEU A 121 4.35 2.60 -16.19
CA LEU A 121 4.79 3.75 -15.41
C LEU A 121 4.28 5.06 -16.01
N VAL A 122 3.82 5.94 -15.15
CA VAL A 122 3.46 7.31 -15.51
C VAL A 122 4.73 8.16 -15.48
N GLN A 123 5.20 8.56 -16.65
CA GLN A 123 6.42 9.34 -16.80
C GLN A 123 6.26 10.77 -16.26
N PRO A 124 7.34 11.48 -15.91
CA PRO A 124 7.29 12.89 -15.52
C PRO A 124 6.42 13.73 -16.46
N GLY A 125 5.53 14.56 -15.90
CA GLY A 125 4.59 15.40 -16.64
C GLY A 125 3.40 14.65 -17.27
N SER A 126 3.37 13.33 -17.20
CA SER A 126 2.28 12.48 -17.72
C SER A 126 1.19 12.24 -16.68
N ARG A 127 0.10 11.58 -17.10
CA ARG A 127 -1.04 11.29 -16.23
C ARG A 127 -1.64 9.93 -16.51
N PHE A 128 -2.31 9.38 -15.49
CA PHE A 128 -3.12 8.16 -15.59
C PHE A 128 -4.48 8.41 -14.92
N VAL A 129 -5.53 7.74 -15.40
CA VAL A 129 -6.89 7.88 -14.88
C VAL A 129 -7.33 6.58 -14.24
N HIS A 130 -7.68 6.65 -12.95
CA HIS A 130 -8.28 5.55 -12.19
C HIS A 130 -9.79 5.73 -12.13
N LEU A 131 -10.54 4.62 -12.27
CA LEU A 131 -11.98 4.58 -12.07
C LEU A 131 -12.29 3.64 -10.90
N LEU A 132 -12.71 4.21 -9.79
CA LEU A 132 -12.83 3.51 -8.50
C LEU A 132 -14.27 3.45 -8.02
N PRO A 133 -14.85 2.23 -7.85
CA PRO A 133 -16.13 2.07 -7.17
C PRO A 133 -15.89 2.10 -5.66
N LEU A 134 -16.33 3.16 -4.98
CA LEU A 134 -16.19 3.31 -3.54
C LEU A 134 -17.40 2.70 -2.81
N ASP A 135 -17.53 1.38 -2.90
CA ASP A 135 -18.66 0.64 -2.35
C ASP A 135 -18.45 0.24 -0.87
N ASP A 136 -17.21 0.13 -0.44
CA ASP A 136 -16.84 -0.22 0.92
C ASP A 136 -16.56 1.05 1.74
N PRO A 137 -17.28 1.28 2.84
CA PRO A 137 -16.99 2.40 3.73
C PRO A 137 -15.78 2.08 4.61
N GLY A 138 -15.00 3.10 4.96
CA GLY A 138 -13.86 2.91 5.84
C GLY A 138 -12.73 3.92 5.67
N THR A 139 -11.61 3.58 6.29
CA THR A 139 -10.36 4.36 6.24
C THR A 139 -9.37 3.63 5.35
N PHE A 140 -9.04 4.24 4.22
CA PHE A 140 -8.12 3.75 3.21
C PHE A 140 -7.02 4.79 2.97
N PHE A 141 -6.01 4.45 2.18
CA PHE A 141 -4.99 5.41 1.77
C PHE A 141 -4.53 5.14 0.35
N PHE A 142 -3.72 6.04 -0.20
CA PHE A 142 -3.14 5.89 -1.53
C PHE A 142 -1.68 6.31 -1.51
N HIS A 143 -0.87 5.60 -2.30
CA HIS A 143 0.58 5.76 -2.34
C HIS A 143 1.12 5.33 -3.71
N PRO A 144 2.38 5.66 -4.07
CA PRO A 144 3.00 5.12 -5.27
C PRO A 144 3.23 3.62 -5.14
N HIS A 145 3.29 2.91 -6.26
CA HIS A 145 3.71 1.49 -6.30
C HIS A 145 4.95 1.30 -7.19
N CYS A 146 5.83 2.29 -7.22
CA CYS A 146 7.14 2.25 -7.86
C CYS A 146 8.12 3.07 -7.05
N ASP A 147 9.33 2.54 -6.85
CA ASP A 147 10.31 3.13 -5.92
C ASP A 147 9.65 3.58 -4.61
N GLU A 148 8.90 2.64 -4.03
CA GLU A 148 8.07 2.96 -2.87
C GLU A 148 8.92 3.40 -1.68
N THR A 149 10.07 2.76 -1.49
CA THR A 149 11.03 3.15 -0.44
C THR A 149 11.50 4.59 -0.64
N GLY A 150 11.74 5.02 -1.88
CA GLY A 150 12.05 6.39 -2.23
C GLY A 150 10.84 7.31 -2.08
N GLN A 151 9.82 7.10 -2.88
CA GLN A 151 8.69 8.04 -3.02
C GLN A 151 7.79 8.09 -1.77
N ALA A 152 7.30 6.95 -1.27
CA ALA A 152 6.54 6.91 -0.02
C ALA A 152 7.43 7.17 1.20
N GLY A 153 8.71 6.76 1.16
CA GLY A 153 9.72 7.12 2.17
C GLY A 153 9.88 8.62 2.32
N MET A 154 9.85 9.37 1.22
CA MET A 154 9.86 10.84 1.21
C MET A 154 8.49 11.48 1.50
N GLY A 155 7.43 10.71 1.76
CA GLY A 155 6.14 11.22 2.23
C GLY A 155 5.00 11.19 1.22
N LEU A 156 5.18 10.63 0.01
CA LEU A 156 4.15 10.57 -1.01
C LEU A 156 3.05 9.57 -0.63
N ALA A 157 2.12 10.01 0.19
CA ALA A 157 0.96 9.26 0.62
C ALA A 157 -0.22 10.21 0.87
N GLY A 158 -1.44 9.70 0.75
CA GLY A 158 -2.66 10.42 1.09
C GLY A 158 -3.73 9.48 1.64
N VAL A 159 -4.75 10.02 2.28
CA VAL A 159 -5.83 9.28 2.94
C VAL A 159 -7.11 9.36 2.11
N LEU A 160 -7.81 8.25 1.99
CA LEU A 160 -9.15 8.19 1.41
C LEU A 160 -10.13 7.66 2.47
N ILE A 161 -11.08 8.48 2.87
CA ILE A 161 -12.17 8.10 3.76
C ILE A 161 -13.43 7.94 2.93
N VAL A 162 -13.99 6.74 2.95
CA VAL A 162 -15.31 6.46 2.36
C VAL A 162 -16.33 6.47 3.49
N GLU A 163 -17.19 7.49 3.48
CA GLU A 163 -18.16 7.77 4.54
C GLU A 163 -19.45 6.97 4.34
N ASP A 164 -19.97 6.39 5.42
CA ASP A 164 -21.28 5.73 5.42
C ASP A 164 -22.29 6.55 6.24
N THR A 165 -23.40 6.90 5.64
CA THR A 165 -24.48 7.64 6.33
C THR A 165 -25.11 6.85 7.47
N ARG A 166 -24.83 5.55 7.57
CA ARG A 166 -25.27 4.67 8.66
C ARG A 166 -24.34 4.69 9.87
N ASP A 167 -23.15 5.32 9.75
CA ASP A 167 -22.21 5.43 10.86
C ASP A 167 -22.86 6.16 12.03
N PRO A 168 -22.60 5.71 13.28
CA PRO A 168 -23.07 6.45 14.44
C PRO A 168 -22.42 7.83 14.50
N ALA A 169 -23.15 8.82 14.99
CA ALA A 169 -22.59 10.15 15.17
C ALA A 169 -21.57 10.14 16.32
N PHE A 170 -20.31 10.31 16.00
CA PHE A 170 -19.24 10.59 16.95
C PHE A 170 -19.27 12.07 17.34
N ASP A 171 -18.83 12.39 18.56
CA ASP A 171 -18.79 13.76 19.07
C ASP A 171 -17.53 14.51 18.57
N ALA A 172 -16.51 13.76 18.16
CA ALA A 172 -15.31 14.25 17.47
C ALA A 172 -14.75 13.17 16.55
N GLU A 173 -14.01 13.56 15.49
CA GLU A 173 -13.29 12.65 14.63
C GLU A 173 -11.94 13.24 14.24
N HIS A 174 -10.88 12.42 14.30
CA HIS A 174 -9.51 12.81 13.92
C HIS A 174 -8.85 11.75 13.07
N VAL A 175 -8.02 12.18 12.11
CA VAL A 175 -7.21 11.32 11.24
C VAL A 175 -5.75 11.48 11.63
N LEU A 176 -5.08 10.38 11.92
CA LEU A 176 -3.72 10.34 12.46
C LEU A 176 -2.84 9.47 11.55
N CYS A 177 -1.99 10.11 10.75
CA CYS A 177 -1.01 9.45 9.90
C CYS A 177 0.32 9.37 10.65
N LEU A 178 0.74 8.16 11.00
CA LEU A 178 1.99 7.91 11.72
C LEU A 178 3.09 7.56 10.74
N LYS A 179 4.23 8.26 10.86
CA LYS A 179 5.40 8.03 10.01
C LYS A 179 6.68 8.39 10.75
N ASP A 180 7.74 7.61 10.54
CA ASP A 180 9.08 8.07 10.86
C ASP A 180 9.82 8.63 9.64
N TRP A 181 10.87 9.37 9.90
CA TRP A 181 11.67 10.03 8.88
C TRP A 181 13.15 9.86 9.22
N ARG A 182 13.92 9.48 8.20
CA ARG A 182 15.36 9.30 8.32
C ARG A 182 16.08 10.58 7.87
N LEU A 183 16.28 11.49 8.80
CA LEU A 183 16.79 12.83 8.53
C LEU A 183 18.13 13.08 9.19
N ALA A 184 18.97 13.83 8.48
CA ALA A 184 20.15 14.48 9.05
C ALA A 184 19.75 15.75 9.84
N PRO A 185 20.63 16.29 10.71
CA PRO A 185 20.31 17.47 11.53
C PRO A 185 20.00 18.75 10.73
N ASP A 186 20.42 18.81 9.46
CA ASP A 186 20.13 19.90 8.53
C ASP A 186 18.79 19.76 7.78
N GLY A 187 18.03 18.68 8.07
CA GLY A 187 16.74 18.39 7.45
C GLY A 187 16.82 17.64 6.14
N SER A 188 17.99 17.34 5.63
CA SER A 188 18.15 16.50 4.46
C SER A 188 17.86 15.02 4.77
N PHE A 189 17.40 14.25 3.77
CA PHE A 189 17.25 12.81 3.92
C PHE A 189 18.61 12.11 3.99
N LEU A 190 18.73 11.20 4.96
CA LEU A 190 19.73 10.13 4.92
C LEU A 190 19.27 9.04 3.95
N PRO A 191 20.13 8.11 3.54
CA PRO A 191 19.71 7.01 2.69
C PRO A 191 18.45 6.33 3.25
N LEU A 192 17.38 6.24 2.46
CA LEU A 192 16.11 5.67 2.90
C LEU A 192 16.15 4.17 3.05
N THR A 193 17.08 3.52 2.34
CA THR A 193 17.36 2.08 2.41
C THR A 193 18.84 1.86 2.71
N GLU A 194 19.13 0.94 3.64
CA GLU A 194 20.48 0.42 3.88
C GLU A 194 20.48 -1.10 3.77
N PRO A 195 21.53 -1.72 3.19
CA PRO A 195 21.60 -3.18 3.03
C PRO A 195 21.35 -3.96 4.34
N GLU A 196 21.84 -3.43 5.46
CA GLU A 196 21.63 -4.05 6.77
C GLU A 196 20.16 -3.98 7.19
N GLY A 197 19.48 -2.84 7.00
CA GLY A 197 18.07 -2.66 7.27
C GLY A 197 17.21 -3.54 6.37
N ALA A 198 17.41 -3.44 5.06
CA ALA A 198 16.65 -4.18 4.07
C ALA A 198 16.74 -5.71 4.24
N SER A 199 17.87 -6.23 4.72
CA SER A 199 18.06 -7.67 5.00
C SER A 199 17.58 -8.14 6.38
N LYS A 200 17.10 -7.21 7.23
CA LYS A 200 16.63 -7.48 8.61
C LYS A 200 15.24 -6.93 8.86
N ALA A 201 15.10 -6.04 9.83
CA ALA A 201 13.80 -5.48 10.25
C ALA A 201 13.36 -4.24 9.46
N GLY A 202 14.23 -3.73 8.59
CA GLY A 202 14.08 -2.52 7.81
C GLY A 202 14.97 -1.38 8.30
N THR A 203 15.05 -0.30 7.53
CA THR A 203 15.85 0.91 7.81
C THR A 203 14.98 1.95 8.49
N PHE A 204 15.19 2.15 9.80
CA PHE A 204 14.36 3.04 10.61
C PHE A 204 14.87 4.49 10.60
N GLY A 205 13.91 5.42 10.64
CA GLY A 205 14.16 6.82 10.94
C GLY A 205 14.25 7.11 12.46
N ALA A 206 14.82 8.26 12.82
CA ALA A 206 14.87 8.71 14.20
C ALA A 206 13.81 9.78 14.53
N THR A 207 13.25 10.43 13.52
CA THR A 207 12.23 11.48 13.67
C THR A 207 10.84 10.88 13.46
N ARG A 208 10.10 10.65 14.54
CA ARG A 208 8.72 10.14 14.48
C ARG A 208 7.73 11.30 14.48
N THR A 209 6.71 11.21 13.62
CA THR A 209 5.67 12.23 13.49
C THR A 209 4.27 11.65 13.40
N VAL A 210 3.31 12.44 13.79
CA VAL A 210 1.89 12.27 13.49
C VAL A 210 1.44 13.47 12.65
N ASN A 211 0.92 13.22 11.45
CA ASN A 211 0.54 14.27 10.48
C ASN A 211 1.68 15.29 10.21
N GLY A 212 2.94 14.86 10.27
CA GLY A 212 4.11 15.71 10.08
C GLY A 212 4.54 16.53 11.32
N ALA A 213 3.83 16.43 12.44
CA ALA A 213 4.19 17.05 13.72
C ALA A 213 4.73 16.01 14.71
N ALA A 214 5.54 16.44 15.70
CA ALA A 214 6.08 15.54 16.71
C ALA A 214 4.99 14.94 17.60
N ALA A 215 3.92 15.69 17.91
CA ALA A 215 2.74 15.25 18.62
C ALA A 215 1.56 16.18 18.30
N LEU A 216 0.33 15.74 18.57
CA LEU A 216 -0.88 16.52 18.37
C LEU A 216 -1.65 16.70 19.68
N GLU A 217 -2.19 17.90 19.88
CA GLU A 217 -3.28 18.14 20.82
C GLU A 217 -4.62 18.09 20.08
N LEU A 218 -5.45 17.16 20.47
CA LEU A 218 -6.77 16.92 19.88
C LEU A 218 -7.85 17.35 20.86
N LYS A 219 -9.05 17.66 20.35
CA LYS A 219 -10.18 18.09 21.16
C LYS A 219 -11.34 17.13 21.01
N ALA A 220 -11.98 16.81 22.14
CA ALA A 220 -13.23 16.07 22.19
C ALA A 220 -14.03 16.48 23.43
N PRO A 221 -15.37 16.42 23.44
CA PRO A 221 -16.16 16.82 24.61
C PRO A 221 -16.02 15.80 25.74
N ALA A 222 -15.93 16.26 26.98
CA ALA A 222 -15.91 15.39 28.18
C ALA A 222 -17.17 14.47 28.20
N GLY A 223 -16.95 13.17 28.43
CA GLY A 223 -18.00 12.14 28.38
C GLY A 223 -18.50 11.79 26.98
N GLY A 224 -17.94 12.40 25.94
CA GLY A 224 -18.25 12.13 24.53
C GLY A 224 -17.41 11.00 23.93
N HIS A 225 -17.71 10.66 22.69
CA HIS A 225 -17.04 9.66 21.89
C HIS A 225 -16.25 10.30 20.75
N ALA A 226 -14.95 10.04 20.70
CA ALA A 226 -14.08 10.46 19.61
C ALA A 226 -13.68 9.26 18.75
N ARG A 227 -13.91 9.34 17.42
CA ARG A 227 -13.37 8.39 16.46
C ARG A 227 -11.97 8.81 16.06
N LEU A 228 -11.01 7.94 16.29
CA LEU A 228 -9.63 8.16 15.83
C LEU A 228 -9.34 7.16 14.71
N ARG A 229 -9.04 7.70 13.53
CA ARG A 229 -8.59 6.93 12.37
C ARG A 229 -7.08 6.97 12.34
N ILE A 230 -6.43 5.89 12.70
CA ILE A 230 -4.98 5.79 12.83
C ILE A 230 -4.44 4.98 11.66
N LEU A 231 -3.54 5.58 10.89
CA LEU A 231 -2.90 4.96 9.74
C LEU A 231 -1.40 4.83 10.00
N ASN A 232 -0.86 3.64 9.87
CA ASN A 232 0.58 3.45 9.81
C ASN A 232 1.02 3.56 8.34
N ILE A 233 1.38 4.77 7.92
CA ILE A 233 1.87 5.06 6.57
C ILE A 233 3.41 5.03 6.50
N ASP A 234 4.04 4.44 7.49
CA ASP A 234 5.49 4.25 7.51
C ASP A 234 5.93 3.20 6.49
N SER A 235 7.14 3.35 5.99
CA SER A 235 7.71 2.40 5.03
C SER A 235 8.16 1.08 5.68
N THR A 236 8.40 1.11 7.01
CA THR A 236 9.15 0.04 7.69
C THR A 236 8.67 -0.24 9.11
N ARG A 237 8.29 0.80 9.87
CA ARG A 237 8.10 0.72 11.31
C ARG A 237 6.80 0.02 11.69
N ILE A 238 6.93 -1.04 12.48
CA ILE A 238 5.82 -1.65 13.20
C ILE A 238 5.59 -0.87 14.49
N MET A 239 4.34 -0.61 14.84
CA MET A 239 3.93 0.20 15.98
C MET A 239 2.99 -0.58 16.89
N ASP A 240 3.12 -0.40 18.19
CA ASP A 240 2.27 -0.98 19.23
C ASP A 240 1.38 0.12 19.80
N ILE A 241 0.17 0.27 19.26
CA ILE A 241 -0.73 1.37 19.59
C ILE A 241 -1.50 1.07 20.86
N GLY A 242 -1.35 1.94 21.86
CA GLY A 242 -2.07 1.88 23.12
C GLY A 242 -2.65 3.23 23.53
N VAL A 243 -3.54 3.21 24.54
CA VAL A 243 -4.30 4.38 25.03
C VAL A 243 -4.27 4.42 26.56
N GLU A 244 -3.97 5.57 27.10
CA GLU A 244 -3.98 5.83 28.54
C GLU A 244 -5.05 6.88 28.91
N GLY A 245 -5.70 6.70 30.04
CA GLY A 245 -6.58 7.70 30.63
C GLY A 245 -8.05 7.68 30.14
N GLY A 246 -8.42 6.81 29.20
CA GLY A 246 -9.79 6.70 28.68
C GLY A 246 -10.17 5.25 28.34
N ASP A 247 -11.47 5.03 28.11
CA ASP A 247 -11.92 3.76 27.56
C ASP A 247 -11.74 3.78 26.04
N ALA A 248 -11.07 2.76 25.48
CA ALA A 248 -10.78 2.65 24.07
C ALA A 248 -11.27 1.31 23.50
N TRP A 249 -11.94 1.37 22.34
CA TRP A 249 -12.38 0.19 21.60
C TRP A 249 -11.88 0.23 20.17
N LEU A 250 -11.32 -0.89 19.72
CA LEU A 250 -11.07 -1.15 18.31
C LEU A 250 -12.40 -1.41 17.61
N ILE A 251 -12.77 -0.61 16.62
CA ILE A 251 -14.06 -0.66 15.92
C ILE A 251 -13.92 -0.95 14.42
N ALA A 252 -12.73 -0.75 13.85
CA ALA A 252 -12.39 -1.16 12.47
C ALA A 252 -10.91 -1.49 12.34
N VAL A 253 -10.60 -2.42 11.43
CA VAL A 253 -9.25 -2.73 10.95
C VAL A 253 -9.27 -2.62 9.43
N ASP A 254 -8.28 -1.96 8.85
CA ASP A 254 -8.11 -1.75 7.41
C ASP A 254 -9.40 -1.24 6.71
N GLY A 255 -10.11 -0.32 7.41
CA GLY A 255 -11.38 0.23 6.96
C GLY A 255 -12.59 -0.64 7.22
N HIS A 256 -12.44 -1.90 7.63
CA HIS A 256 -13.55 -2.83 7.81
C HIS A 256 -13.99 -2.94 9.26
N ALA A 257 -15.28 -2.68 9.48
CA ALA A 257 -15.89 -2.75 10.81
C ALA A 257 -15.84 -4.16 11.41
N LEU A 258 -15.51 -4.25 12.71
CA LEU A 258 -15.61 -5.48 13.50
C LEU A 258 -16.48 -5.23 14.74
N PRO A 259 -17.00 -6.26 15.42
CA PRO A 259 -17.58 -6.09 16.74
C PRO A 259 -16.56 -5.38 17.65
N PRO A 260 -16.95 -4.29 18.34
CA PRO A 260 -16.02 -3.53 19.15
C PRO A 260 -15.26 -4.41 20.16
N VAL A 261 -13.94 -4.32 20.15
CA VAL A 261 -13.04 -5.02 21.07
C VAL A 261 -12.39 -3.98 21.95
N ARG A 262 -12.52 -4.12 23.27
CA ARG A 262 -11.82 -3.21 24.20
C ARG A 262 -10.32 -3.41 24.07
N LEU A 263 -9.54 -2.32 23.99
CA LEU A 263 -8.08 -2.46 23.88
C LEU A 263 -7.49 -3.24 25.06
N ASP A 264 -7.96 -2.99 26.27
CA ASP A 264 -7.52 -3.69 27.48
C ASP A 264 -7.75 -5.22 27.45
N ASP A 265 -8.64 -5.72 26.58
CA ASP A 265 -8.90 -7.14 26.39
C ASP A 265 -7.94 -7.78 25.39
N LEU A 266 -7.13 -6.97 24.68
CA LEU A 266 -6.08 -7.44 23.79
C LEU A 266 -4.80 -7.75 24.56
N PRO A 267 -3.89 -8.60 24.02
CA PRO A 267 -2.59 -8.83 24.61
C PRO A 267 -1.85 -7.50 24.88
N ASP A 268 -1.38 -7.33 26.10
CA ASP A 268 -0.68 -6.13 26.60
C ASP A 268 -1.49 -4.82 26.51
N GLY A 269 -2.80 -4.88 26.23
CA GLY A 269 -3.66 -3.70 26.08
C GLY A 269 -3.37 -2.86 24.83
N ILE A 270 -2.75 -3.44 23.82
CA ILE A 270 -2.30 -2.75 22.61
C ILE A 270 -2.83 -3.42 21.34
N TRP A 271 -2.88 -2.64 20.24
CA TRP A 271 -2.98 -3.18 18.89
C TRP A 271 -1.64 -3.02 18.16
N ARG A 272 -1.04 -4.15 17.76
CA ARG A 272 0.19 -4.14 16.95
C ARG A 272 -0.14 -4.00 15.48
N MET A 273 0.35 -2.92 14.84
CA MET A 273 0.11 -2.65 13.44
C MET A 273 1.41 -2.48 12.66
N GLY A 274 1.50 -3.15 11.52
CA GLY A 274 2.58 -2.98 10.55
C GLY A 274 2.32 -1.82 9.61
N PRO A 275 3.31 -1.46 8.77
CA PRO A 275 3.10 -0.58 7.63
C PRO A 275 1.86 -0.97 6.81
N ALA A 276 1.14 0.03 6.30
CA ALA A 276 -0.11 -0.02 5.57
C ALA A 276 -1.36 -0.40 6.38
N GLN A 277 -1.24 -0.89 7.59
CA GLN A 277 -2.42 -1.18 8.40
C GLN A 277 -3.07 0.10 8.93
N ARG A 278 -4.40 0.06 9.06
CA ARG A 278 -5.22 1.15 9.60
C ARG A 278 -6.15 0.60 10.66
N ILE A 279 -6.35 1.37 11.72
CA ILE A 279 -7.35 1.06 12.74
C ILE A 279 -8.23 2.27 13.01
N ASP A 280 -9.49 2.00 13.32
CA ASP A 280 -10.36 3.02 13.89
C ASP A 280 -10.62 2.68 15.35
N LEU A 281 -10.36 3.64 16.23
CA LEU A 281 -10.68 3.55 17.65
C LEU A 281 -11.86 4.42 18.00
N ASP A 282 -12.75 3.91 18.85
CA ASP A 282 -13.73 4.70 19.58
C ASP A 282 -13.17 4.98 20.97
N ILE A 283 -12.87 6.24 21.24
CA ILE A 283 -12.37 6.71 22.53
C ILE A 283 -13.51 7.39 23.28
N ARG A 284 -13.90 6.83 24.43
CA ARG A 284 -14.81 7.54 25.33
C ARG A 284 -14.01 8.41 26.28
N MET A 285 -14.20 9.72 26.14
CA MET A 285 -13.56 10.70 26.99
C MET A 285 -14.04 10.58 28.44
N PRO A 286 -13.13 10.72 29.44
CA PRO A 286 -13.50 10.78 30.83
C PRO A 286 -14.54 11.87 31.11
N ALA A 287 -15.50 11.56 31.97
CA ALA A 287 -16.57 12.51 32.29
C ALA A 287 -16.07 13.70 33.12
N ASP A 288 -14.99 13.57 33.85
CA ASP A 288 -14.33 14.65 34.59
C ASP A 288 -13.48 15.58 33.70
N GLY A 289 -13.27 15.18 32.43
CA GLY A 289 -12.48 15.93 31.47
C GLY A 289 -10.98 15.67 31.54
N SER A 290 -10.56 14.62 32.26
CA SER A 290 -9.16 14.18 32.27
C SER A 290 -8.67 13.88 30.84
N PRO A 291 -7.39 14.17 30.51
CA PRO A 291 -6.86 13.92 29.18
C PRO A 291 -6.71 12.41 28.89
N VAL A 292 -6.75 12.08 27.60
CA VAL A 292 -6.45 10.74 27.10
C VAL A 292 -5.23 10.81 26.19
N THR A 293 -4.23 9.96 26.43
CA THR A 293 -2.97 9.94 25.68
C THR A 293 -2.89 8.69 24.81
N LEU A 294 -2.42 8.86 23.58
CA LEU A 294 -2.13 7.77 22.64
C LEU A 294 -0.62 7.65 22.43
N GLY A 295 -0.14 6.43 22.41
CA GLY A 295 1.29 6.16 22.25
C GLY A 295 1.60 4.93 21.41
N ASP A 296 2.82 4.92 20.89
CA ASP A 296 3.49 3.72 20.39
C ASP A 296 4.41 3.16 21.49
N TYR A 297 4.07 1.99 22.00
CA TYR A 297 4.69 1.32 23.14
C TYR A 297 5.76 0.30 22.72
N ARG A 298 6.10 0.23 21.45
CA ARG A 298 7.01 -0.79 20.92
C ARG A 298 8.47 -0.57 21.34
N ALA A 299 8.89 0.64 21.50
CA ALA A 299 10.25 0.97 21.93
C ALA A 299 10.32 1.22 23.45
N ALA A 300 11.54 1.13 24.02
CA ALA A 300 11.74 1.45 25.42
C ALA A 300 11.34 2.90 25.77
N ASP A 301 11.53 3.81 24.81
CA ASP A 301 11.03 5.18 24.90
C ASP A 301 9.68 5.25 24.21
N ILE A 302 8.60 5.29 24.98
CA ILE A 302 7.24 5.40 24.49
C ILE A 302 7.11 6.71 23.69
N TYR A 303 6.57 6.59 22.47
CA TYR A 303 6.28 7.76 21.65
C TYR A 303 4.83 8.17 21.82
N HIS A 304 4.57 9.14 22.69
CA HIS A 304 3.25 9.75 22.84
C HIS A 304 2.97 10.70 21.67
N PHE A 305 2.17 10.27 20.71
CA PHE A 305 1.94 11.02 19.47
C PHE A 305 0.69 11.90 19.50
N ALA A 306 -0.26 11.65 20.40
CA ALA A 306 -1.46 12.49 20.52
C ALA A 306 -2.00 12.52 21.94
N THR A 307 -2.57 13.67 22.32
CA THR A 307 -3.33 13.84 23.57
C THR A 307 -4.68 14.46 23.25
N LEU A 308 -5.76 13.77 23.63
CA LEU A 308 -7.13 14.33 23.61
C LEU A 308 -7.38 15.08 24.89
N THR A 309 -7.73 16.35 24.79
CA THR A 309 -8.13 17.20 25.90
C THR A 309 -9.61 17.57 25.77
N ALA A 310 -10.26 17.76 26.91
CA ALA A 310 -11.68 18.07 26.91
C ALA A 310 -11.95 19.48 26.38
N GLU A 311 -12.86 19.59 25.38
CA GLU A 311 -13.43 20.86 24.96
C GLU A 311 -14.97 20.76 25.00
N GLY A 312 -15.57 21.41 26.00
CA GLY A 312 -16.98 21.26 26.29
C GLY A 312 -17.31 19.91 26.96
N ARG A 313 -18.60 19.59 26.99
CA ARG A 313 -19.13 18.37 27.62
C ARG A 313 -20.40 17.95 26.93
N VAL A 314 -20.59 16.64 26.73
CA VAL A 314 -21.87 16.11 26.24
C VAL A 314 -22.95 16.19 27.32
N SER A 315 -24.18 16.56 26.94
CA SER A 315 -25.30 16.65 27.87
C SER A 315 -25.82 15.28 28.30
N LYS A 316 -25.68 14.26 27.46
CA LYS A 316 -26.11 12.89 27.68
C LYS A 316 -25.02 11.90 27.24
N PRO A 317 -24.11 11.53 28.14
CA PRO A 317 -23.09 10.53 27.82
C PRO A 317 -23.71 9.20 27.39
N ARG A 318 -23.22 8.65 26.29
CA ARG A 318 -23.55 7.30 25.82
C ARG A 318 -22.76 6.28 26.60
N LYS A 319 -23.32 5.09 26.80
CA LYS A 319 -22.62 3.97 27.46
C LYS A 319 -22.18 2.95 26.44
N GLY A 320 -20.96 2.43 26.63
CA GLY A 320 -20.36 1.43 25.75
C GLY A 320 -19.90 2.00 24.40
N PRO A 321 -19.27 1.16 23.55
CA PRO A 321 -18.71 1.59 22.28
C PRO A 321 -19.77 1.87 21.23
N LEU A 322 -19.39 2.70 20.24
CA LEU A 322 -20.18 2.97 19.05
C LEU A 322 -19.76 2.00 17.94
N ALA A 323 -20.58 0.96 17.72
CA ALA A 323 -20.31 -0.02 16.68
C ALA A 323 -20.59 0.56 15.27
N LEU A 324 -19.66 0.35 14.35
CA LEU A 324 -19.83 0.69 12.94
C LEU A 324 -20.70 -0.37 12.23
N PRO A 325 -21.46 0.01 11.19
CA PRO A 325 -22.21 -0.93 10.38
C PRO A 325 -21.23 -1.80 9.56
N LYS A 326 -21.55 -3.08 9.42
CA LYS A 326 -20.75 -3.98 8.59
C LYS A 326 -20.85 -3.58 7.11
N ALA A 327 -19.73 -3.66 6.41
CA ALA A 327 -19.69 -3.53 4.96
C ALA A 327 -20.23 -4.80 4.27
N ASP A 328 -20.74 -4.64 3.04
CA ASP A 328 -21.23 -5.75 2.21
C ASP A 328 -20.05 -6.43 1.50
N LEU A 329 -19.19 -7.08 2.27
CA LEU A 329 -18.03 -7.79 1.74
C LEU A 329 -18.40 -9.19 1.24
N PRO A 330 -17.76 -9.68 0.16
CA PRO A 330 -17.91 -11.07 -0.26
C PRO A 330 -17.54 -12.03 0.87
N GLN A 331 -18.48 -12.91 1.25
CA GLN A 331 -18.29 -13.84 2.34
C GLN A 331 -17.73 -15.18 1.80
N PRO A 332 -16.55 -15.65 2.28
CA PRO A 332 -15.99 -16.92 1.83
C PRO A 332 -16.87 -18.13 2.23
N ASP A 333 -17.18 -19.01 1.26
CA ASP A 333 -17.80 -20.31 1.53
C ASP A 333 -16.75 -21.30 2.05
N MET A 334 -16.63 -21.39 3.35
CA MET A 334 -15.62 -22.22 4.01
C MET A 334 -15.78 -23.73 3.78
N LYS A 335 -16.98 -24.19 3.35
CA LYS A 335 -17.23 -25.61 3.06
C LYS A 335 -16.66 -26.03 1.71
N ARG A 336 -16.51 -25.08 0.80
CA ARG A 336 -16.07 -25.29 -0.59
C ARG A 336 -14.76 -24.58 -0.92
N ALA A 337 -14.16 -23.87 0.05
CA ALA A 337 -12.95 -23.12 -0.17
C ALA A 337 -11.77 -24.01 -0.56
N ALA A 338 -11.09 -23.64 -1.63
CA ALA A 338 -9.81 -24.21 -1.99
C ALA A 338 -8.73 -23.73 -0.99
N ARG A 339 -7.71 -24.57 -0.73
CA ARG A 339 -6.66 -24.25 0.23
C ARG A 339 -5.31 -24.10 -0.45
N LEU A 340 -4.61 -23.03 -0.09
CA LEU A 340 -3.23 -22.74 -0.52
C LEU A 340 -2.38 -22.42 0.72
N SER A 341 -1.07 -22.59 0.59
CA SER A 341 -0.13 -22.21 1.64
C SER A 341 1.08 -21.53 1.01
N PHE A 342 1.52 -20.42 1.59
CA PHE A 342 2.70 -19.66 1.16
C PHE A 342 3.60 -19.42 2.36
N THR A 343 4.91 -19.59 2.13
CA THR A 343 5.94 -19.39 3.14
C THR A 343 6.74 -18.14 2.83
N LEU A 344 6.81 -17.23 3.79
CA LEU A 344 7.71 -16.08 3.77
C LEU A 344 9.07 -16.53 4.24
N GLN A 345 10.11 -16.27 3.47
CA GLN A 345 11.46 -16.77 3.74
C GLN A 345 12.54 -15.78 3.35
N GLN A 346 13.72 -15.93 3.93
CA GLN A 346 14.90 -15.26 3.43
C GLN A 346 15.36 -15.97 2.14
N ALA A 347 15.79 -15.20 1.15
CA ALA A 347 16.35 -15.77 -0.06
C ALA A 347 17.60 -16.58 0.31
N THR A 348 17.57 -17.90 0.07
CA THR A 348 18.71 -18.76 0.32
C THR A 348 19.74 -18.53 -0.76
N GLY A 349 20.75 -17.71 -0.50
CA GLY A 349 22.12 -17.77 -1.06
C GLY A 349 22.38 -18.10 -2.54
N GLN A 350 21.39 -18.11 -3.42
CA GLN A 350 21.64 -17.90 -4.82
C GLN A 350 21.97 -16.40 -4.92
N ALA A 351 23.29 -16.13 -4.77
CA ALA A 351 23.81 -14.86 -5.20
C ALA A 351 23.22 -14.60 -6.58
N VAL A 352 22.27 -13.64 -6.64
CA VAL A 352 21.89 -13.08 -7.93
C VAL A 352 23.20 -12.66 -8.51
N LYS A 353 23.66 -13.34 -9.56
CA LYS A 353 24.83 -12.89 -10.30
C LYS A 353 24.50 -11.45 -10.62
N GLU A 354 25.27 -10.52 -10.06
CA GLU A 354 25.26 -9.14 -10.52
C GLU A 354 25.33 -9.22 -12.04
N ILE A 355 24.20 -8.95 -12.68
CA ILE A 355 24.26 -8.69 -14.11
C ILE A 355 24.88 -7.31 -14.13
N ALA A 356 26.21 -7.27 -14.28
CA ALA A 356 26.92 -6.06 -14.59
C ALA A 356 26.34 -5.56 -15.91
N LEU A 357 25.36 -4.67 -15.80
CA LEU A 357 24.91 -3.89 -16.94
C LEU A 357 26.06 -2.96 -17.28
N PRO A 358 26.39 -2.77 -18.59
CA PRO A 358 27.30 -1.72 -18.95
C PRO A 358 26.78 -0.42 -18.32
N ALA A 359 27.64 0.23 -17.54
CA ALA A 359 27.28 1.47 -16.80
C ALA A 359 26.85 2.62 -17.73
N ASP A 360 27.00 2.44 -19.01
CA ASP A 360 26.85 3.40 -20.11
C ASP A 360 25.69 3.06 -21.07
N ASP A 361 24.85 2.04 -20.75
CA ASP A 361 23.64 1.77 -21.53
C ASP A 361 22.43 2.55 -20.96
N PRO A 362 22.03 3.67 -21.59
CA PRO A 362 20.90 4.47 -21.11
C PRO A 362 19.57 3.70 -21.11
N LEU A 363 19.45 2.69 -21.99
CA LEU A 363 18.26 1.84 -22.07
C LEU A 363 18.21 0.87 -20.91
N ALA A 364 19.37 0.38 -20.45
CA ALA A 364 19.48 -0.51 -19.30
C ALA A 364 19.19 0.23 -17.99
N THR A 365 19.70 1.46 -17.86
CA THR A 365 19.39 2.34 -16.72
C THR A 365 17.90 2.68 -16.69
N ALA A 366 17.34 3.14 -17.81
CA ALA A 366 15.90 3.46 -17.90
C ALA A 366 14.99 2.23 -17.66
N LEU A 367 15.44 1.01 -17.99
CA LEU A 367 14.72 -0.23 -17.73
C LEU A 367 14.81 -0.63 -16.24
N ILE A 368 15.93 -0.41 -15.57
CA ILE A 368 16.09 -0.65 -14.13
C ILE A 368 15.22 0.33 -13.37
N ASP A 369 15.30 1.61 -13.70
CA ASP A 369 14.48 2.67 -13.12
C ASP A 369 12.98 2.41 -13.35
N SER A 370 12.62 1.82 -14.50
CA SER A 370 11.22 1.49 -14.83
C SER A 370 10.67 0.25 -14.10
N LEU A 371 11.52 -0.60 -13.54
CA LEU A 371 11.09 -1.84 -12.87
C LEU A 371 10.97 -1.68 -11.36
N CYS A 372 11.39 -0.54 -10.79
CA CYS A 372 11.25 -0.24 -9.37
C CYS A 372 11.87 -1.32 -8.46
N VAL A 373 13.07 -1.78 -8.80
CA VAL A 373 13.68 -3.01 -8.25
C VAL A 373 14.96 -2.71 -7.52
N GLY A 374 15.10 -3.20 -6.30
CA GLY A 374 16.38 -3.22 -5.58
C GLY A 374 17.43 -4.11 -6.27
N ALA A 375 18.68 -3.68 -6.23
CA ALA A 375 19.80 -4.41 -6.85
C ALA A 375 20.10 -5.76 -6.17
N THR A 376 19.61 -5.99 -4.95
CA THR A 376 19.94 -7.15 -4.11
C THR A 376 18.66 -7.85 -3.64
N THR A 377 18.65 -9.18 -3.67
CA THR A 377 17.51 -9.98 -3.20
C THR A 377 17.81 -10.55 -1.82
N TYR A 378 16.99 -10.21 -0.83
CA TYR A 378 17.08 -10.74 0.53
C TYR A 378 15.92 -11.64 0.90
N TRP A 379 14.78 -11.50 0.24
CA TRP A 379 13.52 -12.10 0.63
C TRP A 379 12.85 -12.85 -0.52
N GLY A 380 11.88 -13.69 -0.16
CA GLY A 380 11.06 -14.41 -1.13
C GLY A 380 9.76 -14.94 -0.52
N ILE A 381 8.83 -15.30 -1.40
CA ILE A 381 7.60 -16.02 -1.08
C ILE A 381 7.69 -17.39 -1.75
N GLN A 382 7.64 -18.47 -0.99
CA GLN A 382 8.00 -19.82 -1.44
C GLN A 382 9.47 -19.86 -1.91
N SER A 383 9.70 -20.35 -3.12
CA SER A 383 11.03 -20.35 -3.78
C SER A 383 11.24 -19.17 -4.72
N GLU A 384 10.26 -18.28 -4.81
CA GLU A 384 10.27 -17.17 -5.76
C GLU A 384 10.61 -15.85 -5.05
N SER A 385 11.37 -15.01 -5.74
CA SER A 385 11.66 -13.64 -5.33
C SER A 385 11.35 -12.71 -6.50
N TRP A 386 10.54 -11.69 -6.25
CA TRP A 386 10.20 -10.67 -7.24
C TRP A 386 9.89 -9.34 -6.51
N PRO A 387 10.33 -8.22 -7.00
CA PRO A 387 11.26 -8.07 -8.12
C PRO A 387 12.70 -8.43 -7.74
N THR A 388 13.53 -8.73 -8.73
CA THR A 388 14.96 -8.93 -8.53
C THR A 388 15.73 -8.21 -9.64
N GLY A 389 16.90 -7.66 -9.35
CA GLY A 389 17.75 -7.00 -10.33
C GLY A 389 18.15 -7.90 -11.52
N ALA A 390 18.02 -9.21 -11.37
CA ALA A 390 18.25 -10.19 -12.42
C ALA A 390 17.00 -10.57 -13.21
N ASN A 391 15.81 -10.31 -12.70
CA ASN A 391 14.54 -10.73 -13.31
C ASN A 391 13.81 -9.51 -13.89
N ARG A 392 14.08 -9.19 -15.13
CA ARG A 392 13.46 -8.08 -15.88
C ARG A 392 12.06 -8.41 -16.41
N SER A 393 11.54 -9.61 -16.15
CA SER A 393 10.22 -10.04 -16.56
C SER A 393 9.36 -10.33 -15.33
N VAL A 394 8.06 -10.05 -15.43
CA VAL A 394 7.09 -10.49 -14.42
C VAL A 394 7.19 -12.03 -14.30
N PRO A 395 7.48 -12.57 -13.11
CA PRO A 395 7.61 -14.02 -12.92
C PRO A 395 6.28 -14.73 -13.13
N PRO A 396 6.24 -16.06 -13.22
CA PRO A 396 4.99 -16.80 -13.17
C PRO A 396 4.20 -16.45 -11.90
N PRO A 397 2.84 -16.48 -11.96
CA PRO A 397 2.03 -16.24 -10.77
C PRO A 397 2.28 -17.30 -9.70
N LEU A 398 2.29 -16.89 -8.42
CA LEU A 398 2.36 -17.81 -7.28
C LEU A 398 1.22 -18.84 -7.30
N ALA A 399 0.05 -18.44 -7.79
CA ALA A 399 -1.09 -19.33 -8.02
C ALA A 399 -1.97 -18.84 -9.15
N ARG A 400 -2.66 -19.82 -9.81
CA ARG A 400 -3.78 -19.55 -10.70
C ARG A 400 -5.07 -19.90 -9.98
N MET A 401 -6.00 -18.96 -9.92
CA MET A 401 -7.24 -19.09 -9.17
C MET A 401 -8.44 -18.90 -10.10
N THR A 402 -9.61 -19.34 -9.65
CA THR A 402 -10.86 -19.20 -10.38
C THR A 402 -11.73 -18.12 -9.76
N THR A 403 -12.21 -17.19 -10.58
CA THR A 403 -13.11 -16.10 -10.17
C THR A 403 -14.35 -16.63 -9.43
N GLY A 404 -14.73 -15.94 -8.35
CA GLY A 404 -15.89 -16.28 -7.53
C GLY A 404 -15.68 -17.47 -6.60
N THR A 405 -14.54 -18.17 -6.70
CA THR A 405 -14.19 -19.26 -5.79
C THR A 405 -13.66 -18.70 -4.47
N SER A 406 -14.06 -19.31 -3.36
CA SER A 406 -13.49 -19.00 -2.05
C SER A 406 -12.15 -19.70 -1.86
N TYR A 407 -11.17 -18.96 -1.37
CA TYR A 407 -9.85 -19.48 -1.03
C TYR A 407 -9.54 -19.27 0.43
N VAL A 408 -8.88 -20.25 1.02
CA VAL A 408 -8.20 -20.15 2.32
C VAL A 408 -6.72 -20.20 2.03
N VAL A 409 -6.01 -19.18 2.44
CA VAL A 409 -4.56 -19.07 2.28
C VAL A 409 -3.91 -19.07 3.65
N GLU A 410 -3.05 -20.03 3.88
CA GLU A 410 -2.17 -20.09 5.05
C GLU A 410 -0.86 -19.38 4.71
N ILE A 411 -0.50 -18.36 5.49
CA ILE A 411 0.74 -17.61 5.36
C ILE A 411 1.64 -18.00 6.52
N LYS A 412 2.78 -18.61 6.23
CA LYS A 412 3.78 -19.02 7.22
C LYS A 412 4.97 -18.09 7.19
N ASN A 413 5.38 -17.59 8.33
CA ASN A 413 6.58 -16.79 8.43
C ASN A 413 7.73 -17.61 9.00
N GLU A 414 8.63 -18.08 8.15
CA GLU A 414 9.85 -18.83 8.55
C GLU A 414 11.06 -17.90 8.75
N THR A 415 10.86 -16.60 8.70
CA THR A 415 11.91 -15.62 8.96
C THR A 415 11.99 -15.25 10.45
N ARG A 416 13.00 -14.47 10.80
CA ARG A 416 13.18 -13.92 12.15
C ARG A 416 12.51 -12.55 12.35
N PHE A 417 11.82 -12.04 11.33
CA PHE A 417 11.26 -10.70 11.31
C PHE A 417 9.75 -10.76 11.03
N PRO A 418 8.95 -9.86 11.59
CA PRO A 418 7.54 -9.79 11.26
C PRO A 418 7.35 -9.16 9.86
N HIS A 419 6.30 -9.61 9.16
CA HIS A 419 5.95 -9.13 7.83
C HIS A 419 4.46 -8.76 7.75
N PRO A 420 4.11 -7.50 7.51
CA PRO A 420 2.75 -7.12 7.12
C PRO A 420 2.52 -7.54 5.67
N VAL A 421 1.63 -8.50 5.47
CA VAL A 421 1.36 -9.08 4.14
C VAL A 421 0.06 -8.52 3.59
N HIS A 422 0.14 -7.88 2.44
CA HIS A 422 -0.95 -7.25 1.73
C HIS A 422 -1.37 -8.05 0.50
N LEU A 423 -2.68 -8.08 0.23
CA LEU A 423 -3.27 -8.62 -0.99
C LEU A 423 -4.09 -7.55 -1.69
N HIS A 424 -3.67 -7.17 -2.89
CA HIS A 424 -4.34 -6.18 -3.70
C HIS A 424 -5.76 -6.59 -4.10
N GLY A 425 -6.65 -5.61 -4.20
CA GLY A 425 -8.00 -5.74 -4.75
C GLY A 425 -8.97 -6.60 -3.96
N HIS A 426 -8.58 -7.11 -2.78
CA HIS A 426 -9.38 -8.00 -1.96
C HIS A 426 -9.44 -7.53 -0.51
N ALA A 427 -10.63 -7.65 0.09
CA ALA A 427 -10.77 -7.73 1.54
C ALA A 427 -10.82 -9.22 1.92
N PHE A 428 -9.95 -9.67 2.81
CA PHE A 428 -9.93 -11.04 3.30
C PHE A 428 -10.31 -11.10 4.78
N GLU A 429 -10.93 -12.20 5.20
CA GLU A 429 -11.18 -12.49 6.61
C GLU A 429 -9.92 -13.11 7.23
N VAL A 430 -9.33 -12.46 8.24
CA VAL A 430 -8.33 -13.06 9.14
C VAL A 430 -9.06 -14.03 10.06
N ARG A 431 -8.76 -15.32 9.96
CA ARG A 431 -9.55 -16.39 10.59
C ARG A 431 -8.89 -17.03 11.77
N ALA A 432 -7.61 -17.26 11.67
CA ALA A 432 -6.82 -17.94 12.69
C ALA A 432 -5.37 -17.47 12.65
N SER A 433 -4.74 -17.52 13.80
CA SER A 433 -3.31 -17.33 14.01
C SER A 433 -2.80 -18.45 14.88
N SER A 434 -1.64 -19.02 14.56
CA SER A 434 -1.02 -20.05 15.41
C SER A 434 -0.57 -19.51 16.77
N LEU A 435 -0.52 -18.18 16.93
CA LEU A 435 -0.23 -17.51 18.20
C LEU A 435 -1.51 -17.04 18.94
N ASP A 436 -2.69 -17.32 18.37
CA ASP A 436 -4.03 -17.02 18.93
C ASP A 436 -4.19 -15.57 19.45
N ARG A 437 -3.59 -14.64 18.75
CA ARG A 437 -3.48 -13.23 19.18
C ARG A 437 -4.42 -12.26 18.46
N LEU A 438 -5.11 -12.70 17.42
CA LEU A 438 -5.94 -11.84 16.58
C LEU A 438 -7.42 -12.24 16.68
N PRO A 439 -8.33 -11.28 16.92
CA PRO A 439 -9.75 -11.51 16.72
C PRO A 439 -10.04 -11.78 15.24
N ARG A 440 -11.15 -12.43 14.94
CA ARG A 440 -11.62 -12.59 13.56
C ARG A 440 -12.12 -11.25 13.04
N HIS A 441 -11.58 -10.79 11.91
CA HIS A 441 -11.93 -9.52 11.29
C HIS A 441 -11.62 -9.57 9.80
N PHE A 442 -12.16 -8.62 9.04
CA PHE A 442 -11.74 -8.37 7.67
C PHE A 442 -10.58 -7.36 7.65
N ALA A 443 -9.66 -7.57 6.72
CA ALA A 443 -8.49 -6.74 6.49
C ALA A 443 -8.06 -6.83 5.01
N ASP A 444 -7.13 -6.02 4.60
CA ASP A 444 -6.39 -6.16 3.34
C ASP A 444 -4.89 -6.42 3.60
N THR A 445 -4.45 -6.21 4.83
CA THR A 445 -3.07 -6.40 5.28
C THR A 445 -3.05 -7.14 6.62
N VAL A 446 -2.24 -8.19 6.74
CA VAL A 446 -2.08 -8.92 8.01
C VAL A 446 -0.62 -9.02 8.42
N LEU A 447 -0.34 -8.61 9.67
CA LEU A 447 1.01 -8.71 10.23
C LEU A 447 1.28 -10.13 10.73
N VAL A 448 2.22 -10.83 10.10
CA VAL A 448 2.62 -12.21 10.44
C VAL A 448 3.93 -12.19 11.23
N GLN A 449 3.89 -12.66 12.50
CA GLN A 449 5.05 -12.66 13.38
C GLN A 449 6.05 -13.78 13.02
N PRO A 450 7.32 -13.71 13.46
CA PRO A 450 8.28 -14.80 13.32
C PRO A 450 7.73 -16.13 13.85
N GLY A 451 7.80 -17.18 13.05
CA GLY A 451 7.29 -18.51 13.39
C GLY A 451 5.77 -18.65 13.40
N GLU A 452 5.03 -17.60 13.05
CA GLU A 452 3.57 -17.62 13.00
C GLU A 452 3.06 -18.20 11.68
N ALA A 453 1.92 -18.89 11.74
CA ALA A 453 1.07 -19.19 10.60
C ALA A 453 -0.28 -18.47 10.78
N VAL A 454 -0.68 -17.68 9.78
CA VAL A 454 -1.97 -16.99 9.75
C VAL A 454 -2.82 -17.55 8.63
N GLU A 455 -4.09 -17.84 8.93
CA GLU A 455 -5.07 -18.25 7.93
C GLU A 455 -5.94 -17.06 7.54
N ILE A 456 -5.94 -16.69 6.25
CA ILE A 456 -6.83 -15.70 5.66
C ILE A 456 -7.79 -16.37 4.68
N ALA A 457 -8.99 -15.79 4.49
CA ALA A 457 -9.95 -16.30 3.52
C ALA A 457 -10.61 -15.17 2.74
N PHE A 458 -10.77 -15.36 1.43
CA PHE A 458 -11.40 -14.38 0.54
C PHE A 458 -12.15 -15.05 -0.62
N VAL A 459 -12.98 -14.29 -1.31
CA VAL A 459 -13.60 -14.68 -2.58
C VAL A 459 -12.80 -14.04 -3.71
N ALA A 460 -12.27 -14.85 -4.61
CA ALA A 460 -11.37 -14.42 -5.67
C ALA A 460 -12.07 -13.51 -6.69
N ALA A 461 -11.58 -12.29 -6.86
CA ALA A 461 -11.99 -11.33 -7.88
C ALA A 461 -11.08 -11.43 -9.12
N PRO A 462 -11.61 -11.27 -10.36
CA PRO A 462 -10.83 -11.44 -11.59
C PRO A 462 -9.71 -10.41 -11.69
N GLY A 463 -8.55 -10.83 -12.20
CA GLY A 463 -7.39 -9.96 -12.43
C GLY A 463 -6.06 -10.59 -12.05
N ASP A 464 -4.99 -9.83 -12.25
CA ASP A 464 -3.64 -10.15 -11.82
C ASP A 464 -3.32 -9.30 -10.58
N TRP A 465 -3.33 -9.91 -9.39
CA TRP A 465 -3.27 -9.20 -8.11
C TRP A 465 -1.98 -9.47 -7.36
N VAL A 466 -1.34 -8.41 -6.93
CA VAL A 466 -0.09 -8.51 -6.16
C VAL A 466 -0.36 -8.98 -4.74
N PHE A 467 0.58 -9.78 -4.23
CA PHE A 467 0.64 -10.29 -2.88
C PHE A 467 2.06 -10.09 -2.35
N HIS A 468 2.26 -9.22 -1.35
CA HIS A 468 3.59 -8.78 -0.94
C HIS A 468 3.68 -8.37 0.53
N CYS A 469 4.90 -8.32 1.04
CA CYS A 469 5.19 -7.66 2.31
C CYS A 469 5.10 -6.15 2.15
N HIS A 470 4.50 -5.44 3.11
CA HIS A 470 4.41 -3.98 3.08
C HIS A 470 5.48 -3.26 3.92
N ILE A 471 6.51 -3.97 4.39
CA ILE A 471 7.82 -3.34 4.64
C ILE A 471 8.44 -3.14 3.27
N LEU A 472 8.51 -1.89 2.80
CA LEU A 472 8.79 -1.56 1.41
C LEU A 472 10.15 -2.09 0.96
N GLU A 473 11.17 -2.02 1.82
CA GLU A 473 12.49 -2.60 1.54
C GLU A 473 12.42 -4.13 1.36
N HIS A 474 11.54 -4.84 2.09
CA HIS A 474 11.37 -6.28 1.93
C HIS A 474 10.68 -6.60 0.59
N MET A 475 9.68 -5.82 0.22
CA MET A 475 9.01 -5.95 -1.06
C MET A 475 10.02 -5.72 -2.20
N GLU A 476 10.72 -4.59 -2.22
CA GLU A 476 11.66 -4.22 -3.29
C GLU A 476 12.88 -5.14 -3.37
N THR A 477 13.18 -5.88 -2.30
CA THR A 477 14.26 -6.86 -2.26
C THR A 477 13.78 -8.31 -2.30
N GLY A 478 12.56 -8.53 -2.81
CA GLY A 478 12.12 -9.85 -3.27
C GLY A 478 10.88 -10.45 -2.62
N MET A 479 10.28 -9.82 -1.58
CA MET A 479 9.10 -10.39 -0.92
C MET A 479 7.80 -9.91 -1.57
N MET A 480 7.68 -10.18 -2.87
CA MET A 480 6.50 -9.91 -3.67
C MET A 480 6.22 -11.08 -4.62
N GLY A 481 4.96 -11.30 -4.92
CA GLY A 481 4.46 -12.20 -5.94
C GLY A 481 3.06 -11.77 -6.36
N TRP A 482 2.39 -12.57 -7.17
CA TRP A 482 1.06 -12.22 -7.67
C TRP A 482 0.22 -13.45 -7.95
N PHE A 483 -1.09 -13.26 -7.97
CA PHE A 483 -2.08 -14.29 -8.32
C PHE A 483 -2.74 -13.94 -9.62
N ARG A 484 -2.91 -14.94 -10.52
CA ARG A 484 -3.77 -14.82 -11.69
C ARG A 484 -5.13 -15.41 -11.39
N ILE A 485 -6.17 -14.59 -11.44
CA ILE A 485 -7.56 -14.99 -11.17
C ILE A 485 -8.39 -14.84 -12.45
N VAL A 486 -8.90 -15.94 -12.99
CA VAL A 486 -9.64 -16.02 -14.26
C VAL A 486 -10.97 -16.77 -14.12
#